data_f901c36c5ccd2c691fc0f495e3118c11
#
_entry.id   f901c36c5ccd2c691fc0f495e3118c11
#
_cell.length_a   1.000
_cell.length_b   1.000
_cell.length_c   1.000
_cell.angle_alpha   90.00
_cell.angle_beta   90.00
_cell.angle_gamma   90.00
#
_symmetry.space_group_name_H-M   'P 1'
#
loop_
_entity.id
_entity.type
_entity.pdbx_description
1 polymer ?
#
loop_
_entity_poly.entity_id
_entity_poly.type
_entity_poly.pdbx_seq_one_letter_code
_entity_poly.pdbx_strand_id
1 'polypeptide(L)'
;TLDHGNLVALADDLQIVDRPSEDGTAMGDGLALAVERLRRSPARSRVAILLTDGVNNAGALEPSQAAELAASQNVKVYCVGAGSEGVAPVPGTDPFTGQRVLVPARVEIDEETLRFIADKTGGRYYRATDEETLARIYAEIDRLERTKVSEVRYLQYHEHYASLVLAGLGLMGLASLLGGTILRRVP
;
A
#
# COMPACT_ATOMS: atom_id res chain seq x y z
N THR A 1 4.17 -2.34 -0.47
CA THR A 1 4.89 -3.45 -1.09
C THR A 1 5.86 -2.93 -2.13
N LEU A 2 6.98 -3.61 -2.32
CA LEU A 2 7.90 -3.35 -3.43
C LEU A 2 7.51 -4.14 -4.69
N ASP A 3 6.54 -5.04 -4.55
CA ASP A 3 6.03 -5.87 -5.64
C ASP A 3 4.81 -5.19 -6.28
N HIS A 4 5.09 -4.30 -7.22
CA HIS A 4 4.08 -3.57 -7.97
C HIS A 4 3.30 -4.49 -8.92
N GLY A 5 3.92 -5.57 -9.43
CA GLY A 5 3.27 -6.52 -10.32
C GLY A 5 2.11 -7.26 -9.65
N ASN A 6 2.35 -7.76 -8.44
CA ASN A 6 1.30 -8.38 -7.63
C ASN A 6 0.19 -7.40 -7.23
N LEU A 7 0.53 -6.15 -6.97
CA LEU A 7 -0.48 -5.13 -6.64
C LEU A 7 -1.41 -4.85 -7.82
N VAL A 8 -0.86 -4.71 -9.01
CA VAL A 8 -1.65 -4.50 -10.24
C VAL A 8 -2.51 -5.73 -10.53
N ALA A 9 -1.96 -6.94 -10.44
CA ALA A 9 -2.72 -8.17 -10.66
C ALA A 9 -3.89 -8.32 -9.67
N LEU A 10 -3.69 -7.97 -8.39
CA LEU A 10 -4.76 -7.97 -7.39
C LEU A 10 -5.83 -6.90 -7.67
N ALA A 11 -5.43 -5.75 -8.22
CA ALA A 11 -6.38 -4.71 -8.61
C ALA A 11 -7.21 -5.12 -9.84
N ASP A 12 -6.59 -5.81 -10.79
CA ASP A 12 -7.27 -6.31 -12.00
C ASP A 12 -8.27 -7.45 -11.67
N ASP A 13 -8.03 -8.19 -10.59
CA ASP A 13 -8.93 -9.26 -10.11
C ASP A 13 -10.16 -8.74 -9.35
N LEU A 14 -10.23 -7.43 -9.04
CA LEU A 14 -11.38 -6.85 -8.36
C LEU A 14 -12.63 -6.93 -9.24
N GLN A 15 -13.70 -7.52 -8.69
CA GLN A 15 -14.98 -7.62 -9.35
C GLN A 15 -16.05 -6.85 -8.60
N ILE A 16 -16.96 -6.25 -9.35
CA ILE A 16 -18.14 -5.60 -8.77
C ILE A 16 -19.04 -6.70 -8.22
N VAL A 17 -19.47 -6.55 -6.98
CA VAL A 17 -20.38 -7.50 -6.34
C VAL A 17 -21.78 -7.33 -6.90
N ASP A 18 -22.35 -8.44 -7.40
CA ASP A 18 -23.69 -8.45 -8.04
C ASP A 18 -24.82 -8.88 -7.08
N ARG A 19 -24.48 -9.15 -5.80
CA ARG A 19 -25.43 -9.65 -4.80
C ARG A 19 -25.90 -8.52 -3.90
N PRO A 20 -27.21 -8.23 -3.85
CA PRO A 20 -27.76 -7.16 -3.01
C PRO A 20 -27.44 -7.31 -1.51
N SER A 21 -27.20 -8.54 -1.03
CA SER A 21 -26.83 -8.80 0.36
C SER A 21 -25.37 -8.47 0.70
N GLU A 22 -24.54 -8.31 -0.31
CA GLU A 22 -23.12 -8.02 -0.19
C GLU A 22 -22.78 -6.61 -0.73
N ASP A 23 -23.80 -5.90 -1.23
CA ASP A 23 -23.68 -4.55 -1.75
C ASP A 23 -23.69 -3.53 -0.62
N GLY A 24 -22.69 -2.65 -0.63
CA GLY A 24 -22.58 -1.58 0.37
C GLY A 24 -21.15 -1.09 0.54
N THR A 25 -21.04 0.07 1.17
CA THR A 25 -19.78 0.75 1.45
C THR A 25 -19.46 0.66 2.94
N ALA A 26 -18.54 -0.24 3.31
CA ALA A 26 -18.09 -0.48 4.69
C ALA A 26 -16.75 0.21 4.94
N MET A 27 -16.74 1.55 4.99
CA MET A 27 -15.51 2.34 5.15
C MET A 27 -14.79 2.03 6.47
N GLY A 28 -15.54 1.89 7.56
CA GLY A 28 -14.98 1.61 8.88
C GLY A 28 -14.26 0.28 8.94
N ASP A 29 -14.89 -0.80 8.44
CA ASP A 29 -14.30 -2.13 8.41
C ASP A 29 -13.08 -2.19 7.49
N GLY A 30 -13.17 -1.56 6.30
CA GLY A 30 -12.07 -1.49 5.35
C GLY A 30 -10.86 -0.76 5.93
N LEU A 31 -11.09 0.38 6.59
CA LEU A 31 -10.02 1.15 7.24
C LEU A 31 -9.40 0.37 8.41
N ALA A 32 -10.21 -0.27 9.25
CA ALA A 32 -9.72 -1.09 10.35
C ALA A 32 -8.84 -2.25 9.87
N LEU A 33 -9.25 -2.92 8.80
CA LEU A 33 -8.46 -3.99 8.18
C LEU A 33 -7.12 -3.46 7.63
N ALA A 34 -7.14 -2.30 6.98
CA ALA A 34 -5.92 -1.66 6.49
C ALA A 34 -4.97 -1.30 7.64
N VAL A 35 -5.49 -0.75 8.73
CA VAL A 35 -4.71 -0.44 9.95
C VAL A 35 -4.08 -1.69 10.55
N GLU A 36 -4.84 -2.79 10.66
CA GLU A 36 -4.31 -4.05 11.20
C GLU A 36 -3.18 -4.62 10.32
N ARG A 37 -3.29 -4.49 9.00
CA ARG A 37 -2.22 -4.88 8.06
C ARG A 37 -0.98 -4.01 8.22
N LEU A 38 -1.18 -2.69 8.29
CA LEU A 38 -0.08 -1.73 8.45
C LEU A 38 0.61 -1.83 9.80
N ARG A 39 -0.13 -2.16 10.87
CA ARG A 39 0.43 -2.37 12.20
C ARG A 39 1.53 -3.44 12.22
N ARG A 40 1.38 -4.47 11.42
CA ARG A 40 2.36 -5.57 11.27
C ARG A 40 3.55 -5.21 10.37
N SER A 41 3.47 -4.09 9.67
CA SER A 41 4.54 -3.66 8.77
C SER A 41 5.74 -3.14 9.56
N PRO A 42 6.97 -3.50 9.19
CA PRO A 42 8.19 -2.94 9.78
C PRO A 42 8.49 -1.51 9.28
N ALA A 43 7.67 -0.96 8.39
CA ALA A 43 7.85 0.37 7.82
C ALA A 43 7.80 1.45 8.91
N ARG A 44 8.69 2.45 8.79
CA ARG A 44 8.74 3.60 9.70
C ARG A 44 7.53 4.54 9.52
N SER A 45 7.08 4.70 8.29
CA SER A 45 5.87 5.46 7.94
C SER A 45 4.77 4.47 7.54
N ARG A 46 3.59 4.64 8.13
CA ARG A 46 2.41 3.82 7.87
C ARG A 46 1.32 4.75 7.37
N VAL A 47 0.98 4.58 6.11
CA VAL A 47 0.03 5.43 5.40
C VAL A 47 -1.04 4.57 4.77
N ALA A 48 -2.29 4.97 4.95
CA ALA A 48 -3.43 4.43 4.23
C ALA A 48 -4.07 5.51 3.37
N ILE A 49 -4.58 5.15 2.21
CA ILE A 49 -5.39 6.01 1.36
C ILE A 49 -6.77 5.40 1.30
N LEU A 50 -7.76 6.13 1.79
CA LEU A 50 -9.17 5.77 1.72
C LEU A 50 -9.79 6.50 0.52
N LEU A 51 -10.12 5.74 -0.53
CA LEU A 51 -10.81 6.25 -1.72
C LEU A 51 -12.26 5.76 -1.69
N THR A 52 -13.22 6.66 -1.77
CA THR A 52 -14.65 6.34 -1.80
C THR A 52 -15.41 7.34 -2.66
N ASP A 53 -16.49 6.87 -3.25
CA ASP A 53 -17.45 7.66 -4.04
C ASP A 53 -18.82 7.77 -3.35
N GLY A 54 -18.98 7.18 -2.17
CA GLY A 54 -20.24 7.12 -1.44
C GLY A 54 -20.16 7.42 0.04
N VAL A 55 -21.27 7.15 0.71
CA VAL A 55 -21.42 7.24 2.16
C VAL A 55 -21.23 5.86 2.81
N ASN A 56 -20.80 5.84 4.08
CA ASN A 56 -20.75 4.58 4.83
C ASN A 56 -22.18 4.08 5.10
N ASN A 57 -22.54 2.93 4.56
CA ASN A 57 -23.88 2.33 4.71
C ASN A 57 -23.85 0.86 5.09
N ALA A 58 -22.68 0.29 5.30
CA ALA A 58 -22.47 -1.11 5.66
C ALA A 58 -21.28 -1.25 6.63
N GLY A 59 -21.08 -2.46 7.13
CA GLY A 59 -20.00 -2.79 8.06
C GLY A 59 -20.44 -2.80 9.52
N ALA A 60 -19.58 -3.32 10.37
CA ALA A 60 -19.80 -3.44 11.82
C ALA A 60 -19.13 -2.31 12.59
N LEU A 61 -18.09 -1.70 12.03
CA LEU A 61 -17.31 -0.65 12.67
C LEU A 61 -17.64 0.72 12.02
N GLU A 62 -17.94 1.69 12.87
CA GLU A 62 -18.14 3.06 12.42
C GLU A 62 -16.82 3.69 11.94
N PRO A 63 -16.84 4.54 10.89
CA PRO A 63 -15.65 5.22 10.38
C PRO A 63 -14.90 6.03 11.43
N SER A 64 -15.60 6.63 12.38
CA SER A 64 -15.03 7.38 13.51
C SER A 64 -14.19 6.49 14.43
N GLN A 65 -14.69 5.29 14.74
CA GLN A 65 -13.97 4.31 15.57
C GLN A 65 -12.73 3.78 14.84
N ALA A 66 -12.85 3.54 13.53
CA ALA A 66 -11.71 3.14 12.71
C ALA A 66 -10.63 4.24 12.63
N ALA A 67 -11.03 5.52 12.60
CA ALA A 67 -10.11 6.65 12.66
C ALA A 67 -9.37 6.73 14.00
N GLU A 68 -10.06 6.47 15.11
CA GLU A 68 -9.43 6.41 16.44
C GLU A 68 -8.42 5.25 16.52
N LEU A 69 -8.78 4.10 15.98
CA LEU A 69 -7.87 2.96 15.87
C LEU A 69 -6.63 3.32 15.07
N ALA A 70 -6.80 3.94 13.88
CA ALA A 70 -5.71 4.38 13.03
C ALA A 70 -4.77 5.35 13.75
N ALA A 71 -5.32 6.36 14.43
CA ALA A 71 -4.57 7.33 15.20
C ALA A 71 -3.78 6.66 16.35
N SER A 72 -4.39 5.72 17.09
CA SER A 72 -3.73 4.97 18.17
C SER A 72 -2.55 4.13 17.69
N GLN A 73 -2.58 3.65 16.46
CA GLN A 73 -1.53 2.85 15.83
C GLN A 73 -0.52 3.69 15.01
N ASN A 74 -0.62 5.03 15.06
CA ASN A 74 0.20 5.95 14.27
C ASN A 74 0.11 5.63 12.77
N VAL A 75 -1.06 5.31 12.28
CA VAL A 75 -1.36 5.16 10.86
C VAL A 75 -1.99 6.46 10.37
N LYS A 76 -1.34 7.12 9.42
CA LYS A 76 -1.86 8.32 8.78
C LYS A 76 -2.82 7.93 7.66
N VAL A 77 -3.98 8.58 7.60
CA VAL A 77 -5.00 8.27 6.59
C VAL A 77 -5.25 9.49 5.72
N TYR A 78 -5.03 9.34 4.42
CA TYR A 78 -5.45 10.30 3.41
C TYR A 78 -6.80 9.86 2.87
N CYS A 79 -7.77 10.77 2.91
CA CYS A 79 -9.11 10.49 2.41
C CYS A 79 -9.33 11.18 1.07
N VAL A 80 -9.82 10.44 0.09
CA VAL A 80 -10.11 10.94 -1.25
C VAL A 80 -11.58 10.62 -1.57
N GLY A 81 -12.41 11.66 -1.63
CA GLY A 81 -13.77 11.54 -2.14
C GLY A 81 -13.76 11.62 -3.67
N ALA A 82 -14.16 10.55 -4.34
CA ALA A 82 -14.20 10.48 -5.80
C ALA A 82 -15.61 10.75 -6.33
N GLY A 83 -15.73 11.61 -7.32
CA GLY A 83 -16.97 11.88 -8.00
C GLY A 83 -17.43 13.34 -7.96
N SER A 84 -18.42 13.64 -8.78
CA SER A 84 -19.08 14.94 -8.83
C SER A 84 -20.35 14.92 -7.98
N GLU A 85 -20.67 16.04 -7.34
CA GLU A 85 -22.00 16.22 -6.75
C GLU A 85 -23.05 16.29 -7.86
N GLY A 86 -24.15 15.59 -7.66
CA GLY A 86 -25.23 15.66 -8.62
C GLY A 86 -26.17 14.48 -8.56
N VAL A 87 -27.04 14.42 -9.56
CA VAL A 87 -27.95 13.30 -9.76
C VAL A 87 -27.29 12.35 -10.74
N ALA A 88 -26.97 11.14 -10.29
CA ALA A 88 -26.47 10.08 -11.15
C ALA A 88 -27.52 8.98 -11.31
N PRO A 89 -27.59 8.34 -12.49
CA PRO A 89 -28.45 7.18 -12.67
C PRO A 89 -27.85 5.98 -11.91
N VAL A 90 -28.51 5.55 -10.84
CA VAL A 90 -28.13 4.34 -10.10
C VAL A 90 -29.07 3.19 -10.44
N PRO A 91 -28.56 1.95 -10.45
CA PRO A 91 -29.41 0.77 -10.62
C PRO A 91 -30.43 0.69 -9.48
N GLY A 92 -31.70 0.67 -9.81
CA GLY A 92 -32.81 0.47 -8.90
C GLY A 92 -33.72 -0.62 -9.41
N THR A 93 -34.69 -1.05 -8.58
CA THR A 93 -35.71 -2.00 -8.98
C THR A 93 -37.04 -1.27 -9.02
N ASP A 94 -37.74 -1.32 -10.15
CA ASP A 94 -39.11 -0.79 -10.28
C ASP A 94 -40.01 -1.59 -9.33
N PRO A 95 -40.69 -0.93 -8.38
CA PRO A 95 -41.51 -1.60 -7.38
C PRO A 95 -42.74 -2.29 -7.97
N PHE A 96 -43.16 -1.95 -9.20
CA PHE A 96 -44.34 -2.50 -9.85
C PHE A 96 -44.00 -3.66 -10.80
N THR A 97 -42.86 -3.57 -11.49
CA THR A 97 -42.51 -4.58 -12.52
C THR A 97 -41.42 -5.51 -12.07
N GLY A 98 -40.67 -5.20 -10.98
CA GLY A 98 -39.52 -5.95 -10.53
C GLY A 98 -38.31 -5.87 -11.47
N GLN A 99 -38.39 -5.04 -12.51
CA GLN A 99 -37.29 -4.89 -13.47
C GLN A 99 -36.23 -3.94 -12.95
N ARG A 100 -34.96 -4.22 -13.29
CA ARG A 100 -33.87 -3.28 -13.05
C ARG A 100 -34.01 -2.06 -13.96
N VAL A 101 -34.10 -0.90 -13.35
CA VAL A 101 -34.22 0.40 -14.03
C VAL A 101 -33.18 1.35 -13.46
N LEU A 102 -32.71 2.30 -14.26
CA LEU A 102 -31.84 3.35 -13.76
C LEU A 102 -32.72 4.45 -13.14
N VAL A 103 -32.58 4.64 -11.84
CA VAL A 103 -33.29 5.67 -11.08
C VAL A 103 -32.32 6.83 -10.82
N PRO A 104 -32.73 8.08 -11.10
CA PRO A 104 -31.92 9.23 -10.74
C PRO A 104 -31.83 9.31 -9.21
N ALA A 105 -30.65 9.10 -8.66
CA ALA A 105 -30.38 9.28 -7.24
C ALA A 105 -29.35 10.37 -7.02
N ARG A 106 -29.50 11.09 -5.94
CA ARG A 106 -28.50 12.08 -5.53
C ARG A 106 -27.32 11.34 -4.94
N VAL A 107 -26.18 11.48 -5.59
CA VAL A 107 -24.92 10.95 -5.09
C VAL A 107 -24.33 12.00 -4.15
N GLU A 108 -24.23 11.65 -2.89
CA GLU A 108 -23.61 12.49 -1.86
C GLU A 108 -22.36 11.76 -1.36
N ILE A 109 -21.27 12.50 -1.24
CA ILE A 109 -20.06 12.02 -0.58
C ILE A 109 -20.10 12.58 0.84
N ASP A 110 -19.89 11.73 1.82
CA ASP A 110 -19.80 12.15 3.22
C ASP A 110 -18.44 12.81 3.51
N GLU A 111 -18.32 14.05 3.02
CA GLU A 111 -17.08 14.82 3.22
C GLU A 111 -16.77 15.08 4.69
N GLU A 112 -17.81 15.21 5.53
CA GLU A 112 -17.61 15.47 6.97
C GLU A 112 -16.90 14.32 7.64
N THR A 113 -17.37 13.10 7.41
CA THR A 113 -16.72 11.89 7.93
C THR A 113 -15.31 11.72 7.36
N LEU A 114 -15.09 11.96 6.07
CA LEU A 114 -13.78 11.84 5.44
C LEU A 114 -12.78 12.88 5.98
N ARG A 115 -13.20 14.11 6.21
CA ARG A 115 -12.40 15.15 6.85
C ARG A 115 -12.06 14.78 8.29
N PHE A 116 -13.05 14.30 9.04
CA PHE A 116 -12.83 13.84 10.41
C PHE A 116 -11.76 12.74 10.49
N ILE A 117 -11.85 11.71 9.62
CA ILE A 117 -10.85 10.63 9.56
C ILE A 117 -9.46 11.19 9.27
N ALA A 118 -9.34 12.04 8.26
CA ALA A 118 -8.08 12.63 7.85
C ALA A 118 -7.47 13.47 8.98
N ASP A 119 -8.23 14.37 9.57
CA ASP A 119 -7.76 15.27 10.64
C ASP A 119 -7.35 14.48 11.89
N LYS A 120 -8.14 13.48 12.28
CA LYS A 120 -7.87 12.63 13.46
C LYS A 120 -6.56 11.85 13.34
N THR A 121 -6.19 11.47 12.12
CA THR A 121 -5.01 10.64 11.83
C THR A 121 -3.79 11.44 11.36
N GLY A 122 -3.92 12.75 11.24
CA GLY A 122 -2.87 13.64 10.74
C GLY A 122 -2.64 13.56 9.22
N GLY A 123 -3.61 13.04 8.49
CA GLY A 123 -3.66 13.04 7.03
C GLY A 123 -4.31 14.29 6.45
N ARG A 124 -4.85 14.15 5.23
CA ARG A 124 -5.61 15.22 4.54
C ARG A 124 -6.77 14.64 3.76
N TYR A 125 -7.83 15.44 3.64
CA TYR A 125 -8.93 15.16 2.73
C TYR A 125 -8.68 15.82 1.38
N TYR A 126 -9.02 15.11 0.31
CA TYR A 126 -9.00 15.58 -1.07
C TYR A 126 -10.30 15.22 -1.76
N ARG A 127 -10.66 16.01 -2.77
CA ARG A 127 -11.77 15.70 -3.67
C ARG A 127 -11.25 15.51 -5.08
N ALA A 128 -11.56 14.38 -5.69
CA ALA A 128 -11.24 14.05 -7.07
C ALA A 128 -12.52 14.06 -7.91
N THR A 129 -12.63 14.99 -8.85
CA THR A 129 -13.75 15.10 -9.76
C THR A 129 -13.55 14.37 -11.07
N ASP A 130 -12.31 14.04 -11.38
CA ASP A 130 -11.85 13.42 -12.62
C ASP A 130 -10.55 12.65 -12.40
N GLU A 131 -10.18 11.83 -13.37
CA GLU A 131 -9.00 10.98 -13.33
C GLU A 131 -7.69 11.78 -13.22
N GLU A 132 -7.61 12.93 -13.92
CA GLU A 132 -6.41 13.77 -13.88
C GLU A 132 -6.21 14.37 -12.48
N THR A 133 -7.29 14.80 -11.85
CA THR A 133 -7.26 15.31 -10.46
C THR A 133 -6.86 14.21 -9.49
N LEU A 134 -7.38 12.99 -9.67
CA LEU A 134 -7.01 11.84 -8.86
C LEU A 134 -5.50 11.53 -8.98
N ALA A 135 -4.97 11.50 -10.19
CA ALA A 135 -3.54 11.28 -10.43
C ALA A 135 -2.66 12.35 -9.76
N ARG A 136 -3.08 13.63 -9.82
CA ARG A 136 -2.39 14.74 -9.12
C ARG A 136 -2.41 14.59 -7.60
N ILE A 137 -3.53 14.15 -7.02
CA ILE A 137 -3.66 13.89 -5.59
C ILE A 137 -2.69 12.78 -5.17
N TYR A 138 -2.64 11.66 -5.89
CA TYR A 138 -1.69 10.59 -5.60
C TYR A 138 -0.24 11.06 -5.67
N ALA A 139 0.12 11.87 -6.68
CA ALA A 139 1.46 12.43 -6.80
C ALA A 139 1.80 13.39 -5.64
N GLU A 140 0.82 14.15 -5.14
CA GLU A 140 1.00 15.01 -3.96
C GLU A 140 1.23 14.18 -2.70
N ILE A 141 0.39 13.15 -2.45
CA ILE A 141 0.53 12.26 -1.31
C ILE A 141 1.91 11.57 -1.34
N ASP A 142 2.32 11.06 -2.49
CA ASP A 142 3.65 10.46 -2.67
C ASP A 142 4.77 11.44 -2.30
N ARG A 143 4.67 12.70 -2.73
CA ARG A 143 5.64 13.74 -2.37
C ARG A 143 5.66 14.05 -0.88
N LEU A 144 4.50 14.07 -0.22
CA LEU A 144 4.39 14.34 1.22
C LEU A 144 4.95 13.20 2.07
N GLU A 145 4.77 11.97 1.61
CA GLU A 145 5.12 10.76 2.37
C GLU A 145 6.44 10.11 1.90
N ARG A 146 7.13 10.70 0.93
CA ARG A 146 8.51 10.29 0.63
C ARG A 146 9.36 10.51 1.85
N THR A 147 9.27 9.56 2.77
CA THR A 147 10.30 9.41 3.78
C THR A 147 11.59 9.20 3.00
N LYS A 148 12.65 9.93 3.36
CA LYS A 148 14.01 9.57 2.93
C LYS A 148 14.21 8.15 3.44
N VAL A 149 13.88 7.18 2.63
CA VAL A 149 14.34 5.81 2.83
C VAL A 149 15.84 5.96 2.69
N SER A 150 16.53 6.04 3.83
CA SER A 150 17.93 5.70 3.85
C SER A 150 17.94 4.27 3.36
N GLU A 151 18.20 4.09 2.05
CA GLU A 151 18.56 2.81 1.52
C GLU A 151 19.71 2.31 2.40
N VAL A 152 19.38 1.43 3.34
CA VAL A 152 20.39 0.51 3.82
C VAL A 152 20.63 -0.39 2.61
N ARG A 153 21.47 0.09 1.69
CA ARG A 153 22.05 -0.75 0.66
C ARG A 153 22.77 -1.84 1.43
N TYR A 154 22.15 -2.98 1.56
CA TYR A 154 22.90 -4.20 1.80
C TYR A 154 23.77 -4.37 0.55
N LEU A 155 24.98 -3.78 0.60
CA LEU A 155 26.03 -4.12 -0.34
C LEU A 155 26.25 -5.62 -0.14
N GLN A 156 25.68 -6.44 -0.99
CA GLN A 156 26.08 -7.83 -1.11
C GLN A 156 27.53 -7.78 -1.60
N TYR A 157 28.45 -7.79 -0.66
CA TYR A 157 29.86 -8.00 -0.97
C TYR A 157 29.98 -9.42 -1.51
N HIS A 158 30.22 -9.54 -2.80
CA HIS A 158 30.77 -10.78 -3.34
C HIS A 158 32.17 -10.92 -2.78
N GLU A 159 32.27 -11.68 -1.70
CA GLU A 159 33.53 -11.94 -1.03
C GLU A 159 34.37 -12.89 -1.90
N HIS A 160 35.35 -12.34 -2.58
CA HIS A 160 36.31 -13.10 -3.37
C HIS A 160 37.48 -13.61 -2.53
N TYR A 161 37.40 -13.56 -1.19
CA TYR A 161 38.50 -13.97 -0.31
C TYR A 161 38.87 -15.44 -0.51
N ALA A 162 37.90 -16.31 -0.80
CA ALA A 162 38.16 -17.75 -1.00
C ALA A 162 39.15 -18.02 -2.14
N SER A 163 39.05 -17.31 -3.26
CA SER A 163 39.97 -17.43 -4.39
C SER A 163 41.37 -16.92 -4.05
N LEU A 164 41.45 -15.81 -3.29
CA LEU A 164 42.74 -15.26 -2.84
C LEU A 164 43.42 -16.16 -1.82
N VAL A 165 42.70 -16.75 -0.88
CA VAL A 165 43.22 -17.72 0.10
C VAL A 165 43.71 -18.97 -0.59
N LEU A 166 42.97 -19.52 -1.56
CA LEU A 166 43.40 -20.69 -2.33
C LEU A 166 44.69 -20.41 -3.14
N ALA A 167 44.78 -19.23 -3.76
CA ALA A 167 45.98 -18.82 -4.48
C ALA A 167 47.17 -18.70 -3.52
N GLY A 168 46.98 -18.10 -2.33
CA GLY A 168 48.01 -17.98 -1.30
C GLY A 168 48.50 -19.34 -0.78
N LEU A 169 47.58 -20.25 -0.50
CA LEU A 169 47.94 -21.63 -0.08
C LEU A 169 48.68 -22.40 -1.17
N GLY A 170 48.27 -22.22 -2.43
CA GLY A 170 48.95 -22.80 -3.58
C GLY A 170 50.42 -22.33 -3.71
N LEU A 171 50.65 -21.02 -3.55
CA LEU A 171 51.98 -20.44 -3.57
C LEU A 171 52.85 -20.93 -2.40
N MET A 172 52.29 -21.01 -1.21
CA MET A 172 53.00 -21.57 -0.02
C MET A 172 53.37 -23.05 -0.23
N GLY A 173 52.47 -23.85 -0.77
CA GLY A 173 52.71 -25.24 -1.11
C GLY A 173 53.83 -25.40 -2.14
N LEU A 174 53.79 -24.57 -3.19
CA LEU A 174 54.84 -24.57 -4.22
C LEU A 174 56.20 -24.15 -3.66
N ALA A 175 56.23 -23.11 -2.82
CA ALA A 175 57.47 -22.66 -2.16
C ALA A 175 58.08 -23.77 -1.25
N SER A 176 57.22 -24.49 -0.51
CA SER A 176 57.66 -25.60 0.34
C SER A 176 58.19 -26.76 -0.47
N LEU A 177 57.59 -27.12 -1.59
CA LEU A 177 58.03 -28.15 -2.50
C LEU A 177 59.37 -27.79 -3.16
N LEU A 178 59.55 -26.57 -3.64
CA LEU A 178 60.74 -26.08 -4.25
C LEU A 178 61.93 -26.03 -3.22
N GLY A 179 61.67 -25.58 -2.00
CA GLY A 179 62.65 -25.54 -0.91
C GLY A 179 63.08 -26.92 -0.43
N GLY A 180 62.13 -27.90 -0.44
CA GLY A 180 62.43 -29.27 -0.02
C GLY A 180 63.13 -30.14 -1.09
N THR A 181 62.96 -29.77 -2.38
CA THR A 181 63.48 -30.60 -3.50
C THR A 181 64.66 -29.96 -4.25
N ILE A 182 64.41 -28.83 -4.91
CA ILE A 182 65.32 -28.21 -5.85
C ILE A 182 66.35 -27.31 -5.13
N LEU A 183 65.93 -26.58 -4.12
CA LEU A 183 66.74 -25.60 -3.40
C LEU A 183 67.36 -26.18 -2.13
N ARG A 184 67.29 -27.49 -1.91
CA ARG A 184 67.89 -28.16 -0.78
C ARG A 184 69.44 -28.12 -0.99
N ARG A 185 70.11 -27.13 -0.38
CA ARG A 185 71.56 -27.14 -0.22
C ARG A 185 71.95 -28.22 0.78
N VAL A 186 72.50 -29.33 0.29
CA VAL A 186 73.12 -30.30 1.13
C VAL A 186 74.47 -29.67 1.58
N PRO A 187 74.83 -29.70 2.87
CA PRO A 187 76.06 -29.19 3.39
C PRO A 187 77.24 -30.02 2.92
#